data_f4bf4b06771acfbcb04f1fb1eefd0924
#
_entry.id   f4bf4b06771acfbcb04f1fb1eefd0924
#
_cell.length_a   1.000
_cell.length_b   1.000
_cell.length_c   1.000
_cell.angle_alpha   90.00
_cell.angle_beta   90.00
_cell.angle_gamma   90.00
#
_symmetry.space_group_name_H-M   'P 1'
#
loop_
_entity.id
_entity.type
_entity.pdbx_description
1 polymer ?
#
loop_
_entity_poly.entity_id
_entity_poly.type
_entity_poly.pdbx_seq_one_letter_code
_entity_poly.pdbx_strand_id
1 'polypeptide(L)'
;MRSRSLLASLFFGLLIPAVVPAAQSNVVVVLNSRDATVSLLDQQTYKEISTFPIGKEPHHLMATPDNKSLIVANAIGDELVFLDPKSGQIQRRIKDIADPYQIGFSPDQKWFVSNSLRLDRVDFYKFDGQDLKLVNRVPLAKLPSHMAFDAASTTVFITQQGSDQVSAIDLATQKVKWTIPVGKLPAGIVMTPDDKYLLVGIMGKDYVEVIDWRTQKTVKRIKAGVGTHNFRALGDKRHVFVSNRTSNEINILDQQTLEMVGSIPVPGGPDCMEVSEDGKTLWATLRWIKKVAVVDIPSRKVIKLIPVGRSPHGVFFANRAGNI
;
A
#
# COMPACT_ATOMS: atom_id res chain seq x y z
N MET A 1 69.45 -10.18 -52.19
CA MET A 1 68.49 -10.99 -51.38
C MET A 1 67.92 -10.09 -50.34
N ARG A 2 66.62 -9.70 -50.47
CA ARG A 2 65.90 -8.84 -49.52
C ARG A 2 64.88 -9.69 -48.81
N SER A 3 65.04 -9.85 -47.49
CA SER A 3 64.17 -10.59 -46.59
C SER A 3 62.95 -9.70 -46.31
N ARG A 4 61.72 -10.20 -46.55
CA ARG A 4 60.48 -9.58 -46.16
C ARG A 4 59.96 -10.24 -44.87
N SER A 5 59.94 -9.48 -43.77
CA SER A 5 59.31 -9.90 -42.52
C SER A 5 57.81 -9.65 -42.60
N LEU A 6 56.99 -10.70 -42.41
CA LEU A 6 55.54 -10.58 -42.19
C LEU A 6 55.29 -10.31 -40.71
N LEU A 7 54.68 -9.18 -40.40
CA LEU A 7 54.07 -8.94 -39.09
C LEU A 7 52.65 -9.54 -39.11
N ALA A 8 52.42 -10.52 -38.28
CA ALA A 8 51.07 -11.02 -38.00
C ALA A 8 50.45 -10.20 -36.82
N SER A 9 49.39 -9.45 -37.09
CA SER A 9 48.65 -8.74 -36.08
C SER A 9 47.60 -9.68 -35.47
N LEU A 10 47.75 -10.04 -34.19
CA LEU A 10 46.76 -10.76 -33.42
C LEU A 10 45.67 -9.73 -32.93
N PHE A 11 44.46 -9.84 -33.46
CA PHE A 11 43.31 -9.18 -32.92
C PHE A 11 42.78 -9.99 -31.71
N PHE A 12 42.98 -9.47 -30.51
CA PHE A 12 42.30 -9.94 -29.30
C PHE A 12 40.91 -9.32 -29.26
N GLY A 13 39.87 -10.06 -29.63
CA GLY A 13 38.51 -9.68 -29.46
C GLY A 13 38.12 -9.73 -27.98
N LEU A 14 37.93 -8.59 -27.35
CA LEU A 14 37.26 -8.51 -26.01
C LEU A 14 35.83 -8.98 -26.16
N LEU A 15 35.51 -10.18 -25.66
CA LEU A 15 34.15 -10.63 -25.39
C LEU A 15 33.61 -9.84 -24.17
N ILE A 16 32.84 -8.80 -24.41
CA ILE A 16 32.05 -8.14 -23.38
C ILE A 16 30.89 -9.08 -23.06
N PRO A 17 30.77 -9.59 -21.82
CA PRO A 17 29.63 -10.42 -21.44
C PRO A 17 28.34 -9.55 -21.57
N ALA A 18 27.41 -10.04 -22.39
CA ALA A 18 26.08 -9.44 -22.47
C ALA A 18 25.44 -9.52 -21.07
N VAL A 19 25.20 -8.36 -20.45
CA VAL A 19 24.40 -8.27 -19.23
C VAL A 19 22.97 -8.64 -19.64
N VAL A 20 22.56 -9.87 -19.37
CA VAL A 20 21.17 -10.30 -19.48
C VAL A 20 20.40 -9.52 -18.41
N PRO A 21 19.45 -8.65 -18.78
CA PRO A 21 18.65 -7.99 -17.78
C PRO A 21 17.93 -9.04 -16.93
N ALA A 22 18.00 -8.89 -15.60
CA ALA A 22 17.27 -9.77 -14.70
C ALA A 22 15.80 -9.79 -15.12
N ALA A 23 15.23 -10.98 -15.33
CA ALA A 23 13.83 -11.11 -15.70
C ALA A 23 12.97 -10.36 -14.68
N GLN A 24 12.17 -9.41 -15.17
CA GLN A 24 11.28 -8.62 -14.34
C GLN A 24 10.25 -9.56 -13.72
N SER A 25 10.05 -9.48 -12.40
CA SER A 25 9.07 -10.35 -11.72
C SER A 25 7.66 -9.95 -12.14
N ASN A 26 6.89 -10.92 -12.61
CA ASN A 26 5.48 -10.73 -12.99
C ASN A 26 4.51 -11.22 -11.90
N VAL A 27 5.01 -11.49 -10.70
CA VAL A 27 4.20 -12.03 -9.61
C VAL A 27 3.41 -10.92 -8.94
N VAL A 28 2.08 -11.12 -8.88
CA VAL A 28 1.14 -10.32 -8.10
C VAL A 28 0.76 -11.11 -6.86
N VAL A 29 0.97 -10.52 -5.69
CA VAL A 29 0.60 -11.08 -4.38
C VAL A 29 -0.75 -10.53 -3.98
N VAL A 30 -1.73 -11.39 -3.68
CA VAL A 30 -3.07 -11.00 -3.22
C VAL A 30 -3.39 -11.70 -1.91
N LEU A 31 -3.74 -10.91 -0.90
CA LEU A 31 -4.11 -11.42 0.43
C LEU A 31 -5.59 -11.78 0.49
N ASN A 32 -5.91 -13.01 0.83
CA ASN A 32 -7.28 -13.50 1.00
C ASN A 32 -7.60 -13.57 2.51
N SER A 33 -8.06 -12.45 3.09
CA SER A 33 -8.16 -12.26 4.55
C SER A 33 -9.03 -13.33 5.22
N ARG A 34 -10.18 -13.69 4.63
CA ARG A 34 -11.11 -14.65 5.22
C ARG A 34 -10.68 -16.11 5.02
N ASP A 35 -9.86 -16.40 4.03
CA ASP A 35 -9.35 -17.74 3.77
C ASP A 35 -7.99 -18.00 4.43
N ALA A 36 -7.38 -16.99 5.04
CA ALA A 36 -6.04 -17.07 5.65
C ALA A 36 -4.97 -17.52 4.63
N THR A 37 -5.11 -17.13 3.35
CA THR A 37 -4.23 -17.53 2.25
C THR A 37 -3.68 -16.32 1.48
N VAL A 38 -2.66 -16.59 0.69
CA VAL A 38 -2.15 -15.72 -0.38
C VAL A 38 -2.40 -16.39 -1.71
N SER A 39 -2.94 -15.66 -2.68
CA SER A 39 -2.91 -16.06 -4.10
C SER A 39 -1.77 -15.34 -4.80
N LEU A 40 -0.96 -16.08 -5.54
CA LEU A 40 0.02 -15.56 -6.48
C LEU A 40 -0.57 -15.60 -7.88
N LEU A 41 -0.57 -14.45 -8.56
CA LEU A 41 -1.08 -14.32 -9.92
C LEU A 41 0.06 -13.89 -10.84
N ASP A 42 -0.04 -14.25 -12.10
CA ASP A 42 0.85 -13.74 -13.14
C ASP A 42 0.26 -12.45 -13.74
N GLN A 43 1.05 -11.37 -13.67
CA GLN A 43 0.63 -10.03 -14.08
C GLN A 43 0.36 -9.90 -15.59
N GLN A 44 1.00 -10.75 -16.42
CA GLN A 44 0.87 -10.68 -17.88
C GLN A 44 -0.24 -11.57 -18.40
N THR A 45 -0.34 -12.80 -17.87
CA THR A 45 -1.32 -13.78 -18.33
C THR A 45 -2.62 -13.71 -17.55
N TYR A 46 -2.66 -13.01 -16.41
CA TYR A 46 -3.80 -12.91 -15.48
C TYR A 46 -4.26 -14.27 -14.93
N LYS A 47 -3.34 -15.25 -14.85
CA LYS A 47 -3.63 -16.58 -14.31
C LYS A 47 -3.11 -16.72 -12.90
N GLU A 48 -3.78 -17.56 -12.11
CA GLU A 48 -3.27 -17.99 -10.82
C GLU A 48 -2.03 -18.88 -11.02
N ILE A 49 -0.96 -18.58 -10.30
CA ILE A 49 0.27 -19.38 -10.22
C ILE A 49 0.11 -20.41 -9.11
N SER A 50 -0.31 -19.94 -7.93
CA SER A 50 -0.51 -20.78 -6.75
C SER A 50 -1.32 -20.05 -5.68
N THR A 51 -1.90 -20.82 -4.75
CA THR A 51 -2.51 -20.30 -3.52
C THR A 51 -2.05 -21.16 -2.34
N PHE A 52 -1.66 -20.53 -1.23
CA PHE A 52 -1.14 -21.23 -0.04
C PHE A 52 -1.50 -20.50 1.26
N PRO A 53 -1.53 -21.23 2.40
CA PRO A 53 -1.79 -20.63 3.71
C PRO A 53 -0.69 -19.66 4.14
N ILE A 54 -1.07 -18.50 4.72
CA ILE A 54 -0.11 -17.50 5.18
C ILE A 54 -0.27 -17.14 6.67
N GLY A 55 -1.41 -17.37 7.26
CA GLY A 55 -1.76 -17.00 8.63
C GLY A 55 -3.13 -16.37 8.71
N LYS A 56 -3.62 -16.11 9.94
CA LYS A 56 -5.00 -15.68 10.17
C LYS A 56 -5.19 -14.19 9.87
N GLU A 57 -6.15 -13.88 9.01
CA GLU A 57 -6.52 -12.53 8.58
C GLU A 57 -5.33 -11.73 8.02
N PRO A 58 -4.69 -12.20 6.91
CA PRO A 58 -3.73 -11.37 6.19
C PRO A 58 -4.46 -10.14 5.67
N HIS A 59 -4.04 -8.95 6.10
CA HIS A 59 -4.82 -7.72 5.88
C HIS A 59 -4.06 -6.69 5.04
N HIS A 60 -3.04 -6.07 5.58
CA HIS A 60 -2.20 -5.13 4.85
C HIS A 60 -0.82 -5.74 4.54
N LEU A 61 -0.16 -5.15 3.54
CA LEU A 61 1.18 -5.53 3.15
C LEU A 61 1.97 -4.31 2.69
N MET A 62 3.29 -4.38 2.86
CA MET A 62 4.21 -3.36 2.37
C MET A 62 5.60 -3.94 2.16
N ALA A 63 6.37 -3.36 1.23
CA ALA A 63 7.77 -3.73 1.07
C ALA A 63 8.63 -3.17 2.22
N THR A 64 9.70 -3.91 2.57
CA THR A 64 10.77 -3.37 3.42
C THR A 64 11.48 -2.21 2.71
N PRO A 65 12.12 -1.28 3.45
CA PRO A 65 12.82 -0.15 2.87
C PRO A 65 13.88 -0.51 1.81
N ASP A 66 14.53 -1.66 1.96
CA ASP A 66 15.52 -2.19 1.02
C ASP A 66 14.91 -3.01 -0.13
N ASN A 67 13.58 -3.14 -0.17
CA ASN A 67 12.79 -3.94 -1.13
C ASN A 67 13.19 -5.44 -1.20
N LYS A 68 13.87 -5.99 -0.19
CA LYS A 68 14.23 -7.41 -0.15
C LYS A 68 13.12 -8.30 0.37
N SER A 69 12.15 -7.72 1.07
CA SER A 69 11.00 -8.46 1.59
C SER A 69 9.70 -7.69 1.40
N LEU A 70 8.61 -8.43 1.29
CA LEU A 70 7.25 -7.93 1.39
C LEU A 70 6.69 -8.39 2.74
N ILE A 71 6.33 -7.46 3.61
CA ILE A 71 5.77 -7.75 4.92
C ILE A 71 4.26 -7.88 4.80
N VAL A 72 3.70 -8.99 5.26
CA VAL A 72 2.25 -9.23 5.37
C VAL A 72 1.87 -9.17 6.84
N ALA A 73 0.91 -8.35 7.18
CA ALA A 73 0.35 -8.22 8.51
C ALA A 73 -0.84 -9.18 8.69
N ASN A 74 -0.69 -10.17 9.57
CA ASN A 74 -1.73 -11.14 9.92
C ASN A 74 -2.44 -10.70 11.20
N ALA A 75 -3.52 -9.91 11.04
CA ALA A 75 -4.14 -9.19 12.16
C ALA A 75 -4.65 -10.08 13.29
N ILE A 76 -5.38 -11.17 12.99
CA ILE A 76 -5.81 -12.15 14.01
C ILE A 76 -4.70 -13.17 14.33
N GLY A 77 -3.71 -13.27 13.47
CA GLY A 77 -2.58 -14.17 13.66
C GLY A 77 -1.52 -13.66 14.62
N ASP A 78 -1.56 -12.38 15.01
CA ASP A 78 -0.57 -11.71 15.85
C ASP A 78 0.87 -11.92 15.35
N GLU A 79 1.05 -11.82 14.02
CA GLU A 79 2.36 -12.05 13.39
C GLU A 79 2.53 -11.20 12.12
N LEU A 80 3.79 -10.98 11.76
CA LEU A 80 4.21 -10.49 10.45
C LEU A 80 4.88 -11.63 9.68
N VAL A 81 4.50 -11.79 8.41
CA VAL A 81 5.11 -12.76 7.50
C VAL A 81 5.89 -12.01 6.43
N PHE A 82 7.14 -12.39 6.24
CA PHE A 82 8.01 -11.80 5.24
C PHE A 82 8.06 -12.72 4.03
N LEU A 83 7.70 -12.17 2.87
CA LEU A 83 7.74 -12.84 1.58
C LEU A 83 8.85 -12.26 0.71
N ASP A 84 9.40 -13.07 -0.16
CA ASP A 84 10.19 -12.57 -1.28
C ASP A 84 9.27 -11.81 -2.25
N PRO A 85 9.53 -10.53 -2.53
CA PRO A 85 8.62 -9.69 -3.32
C PRO A 85 8.53 -10.10 -4.80
N LYS A 86 9.45 -10.93 -5.29
CA LYS A 86 9.51 -11.40 -6.68
C LYS A 86 8.87 -12.76 -6.88
N SER A 87 9.03 -13.66 -5.93
CA SER A 87 8.49 -15.03 -6.01
C SER A 87 7.26 -15.26 -5.14
N GLY A 88 7.00 -14.39 -4.17
CA GLY A 88 5.94 -14.56 -3.17
C GLY A 88 6.22 -15.65 -2.13
N GLN A 89 7.40 -16.27 -2.13
CA GLN A 89 7.75 -17.32 -1.17
C GLN A 89 7.99 -16.76 0.23
N ILE A 90 7.57 -17.52 1.26
CA ILE A 90 7.78 -17.14 2.65
C ILE A 90 9.29 -17.22 2.96
N GLN A 91 9.85 -16.11 3.42
CA GLN A 91 11.24 -16.01 3.88
C GLN A 91 11.34 -16.26 5.39
N ARG A 92 10.48 -15.62 6.20
CA ARG A 92 10.48 -15.72 7.65
C ARG A 92 9.19 -15.16 8.27
N ARG A 93 9.06 -15.31 9.60
CA ARG A 93 7.94 -14.78 10.39
C ARG A 93 8.46 -14.11 11.65
N ILE A 94 7.79 -13.04 12.08
CA ILE A 94 7.93 -12.44 13.42
C ILE A 94 6.59 -12.62 14.13
N LYS A 95 6.60 -13.32 15.27
CA LYS A 95 5.43 -13.56 16.11
C LYS A 95 5.29 -12.48 17.19
N ASP A 96 4.19 -12.52 17.92
CA ASP A 96 3.92 -11.64 19.07
C ASP A 96 3.81 -10.15 18.70
N ILE A 97 3.44 -9.87 17.44
CA ILE A 97 3.03 -8.55 16.97
C ILE A 97 1.51 -8.50 17.07
N ALA A 98 1.00 -7.92 18.14
CA ALA A 98 -0.41 -8.01 18.49
C ALA A 98 -1.30 -7.19 17.55
N ASP A 99 -2.28 -7.85 16.92
CA ASP A 99 -3.32 -7.28 16.06
C ASP A 99 -2.78 -6.29 15.00
N PRO A 100 -1.78 -6.67 14.17
CA PRO A 100 -1.20 -5.76 13.17
C PRO A 100 -2.20 -5.56 12.02
N TYR A 101 -3.00 -4.50 12.10
CA TYR A 101 -4.02 -4.20 11.09
C TYR A 101 -3.40 -3.47 9.89
N GLN A 102 -2.91 -2.24 10.06
CA GLN A 102 -2.06 -1.58 9.08
C GLN A 102 -0.68 -1.33 9.67
N ILE A 103 0.32 -1.48 8.83
CA ILE A 103 1.74 -1.30 9.15
C ILE A 103 2.35 -0.24 8.25
N GLY A 104 3.36 0.48 8.74
CA GLY A 104 4.05 1.52 7.98
C GLY A 104 5.44 1.82 8.50
N PHE A 105 6.37 2.14 7.58
CA PHE A 105 7.64 2.77 7.93
C PHE A 105 7.52 4.29 7.82
N SER A 106 8.13 5.02 8.77
CA SER A 106 8.34 6.47 8.58
C SER A 106 9.21 6.73 7.34
N PRO A 107 9.06 7.86 6.63
CA PRO A 107 9.85 8.16 5.43
C PRO A 107 11.37 8.09 5.64
N ASP A 108 11.88 8.45 6.83
CA ASP A 108 13.29 8.31 7.22
C ASP A 108 13.68 6.89 7.67
N GLN A 109 12.73 5.93 7.62
CA GLN A 109 12.89 4.50 7.93
C GLN A 109 13.31 4.19 9.37
N LYS A 110 13.28 5.17 10.28
CA LYS A 110 13.69 4.96 11.69
C LYS A 110 12.62 4.29 12.54
N TRP A 111 11.34 4.38 12.11
CA TRP A 111 10.22 3.84 12.84
C TRP A 111 9.43 2.87 11.97
N PHE A 112 9.07 1.75 12.55
CA PHE A 112 8.01 0.89 12.07
C PHE A 112 6.81 1.06 13.00
N VAL A 113 5.65 1.36 12.44
CA VAL A 113 4.42 1.63 13.18
C VAL A 113 3.38 0.58 12.79
N SER A 114 2.68 0.05 13.79
CA SER A 114 1.59 -0.90 13.62
C SER A 114 0.34 -0.40 14.32
N ASN A 115 -0.76 -0.24 13.59
CA ASN A 115 -2.07 0.02 14.18
C ASN A 115 -2.67 -1.32 14.66
N SER A 116 -2.97 -1.40 15.95
CA SER A 116 -3.67 -2.52 16.56
C SER A 116 -5.15 -2.18 16.70
N LEU A 117 -5.92 -2.51 15.64
CA LEU A 117 -7.31 -2.06 15.45
C LEU A 117 -8.22 -2.43 16.63
N ARG A 118 -8.18 -3.72 17.03
CA ARG A 118 -9.07 -4.30 18.07
C ARG A 118 -8.58 -4.01 19.48
N LEU A 119 -7.32 -3.58 19.62
CA LEU A 119 -6.68 -3.27 20.90
C LEU A 119 -6.68 -1.77 21.21
N ASP A 120 -7.30 -0.96 20.34
CA ASP A 120 -7.43 0.50 20.52
C ASP A 120 -6.09 1.19 20.81
N ARG A 121 -5.02 0.83 20.08
CA ARG A 121 -3.69 1.39 20.28
C ARG A 121 -2.85 1.38 19.00
N VAL A 122 -1.72 2.09 19.07
CA VAL A 122 -0.66 2.08 18.04
C VAL A 122 0.65 1.66 18.68
N ASP A 123 1.32 0.68 18.09
CA ASP A 123 2.58 0.14 18.56
C ASP A 123 3.74 0.69 17.69
N PHE A 124 4.79 1.19 18.36
CA PHE A 124 5.98 1.76 17.74
C PHE A 124 7.18 0.86 17.93
N TYR A 125 7.86 0.55 16.83
CA TYR A 125 9.03 -0.34 16.82
C TYR A 125 10.23 0.34 16.17
N LYS A 126 11.43 -0.10 16.58
CA LYS A 126 12.66 0.05 15.79
C LYS A 126 12.86 -1.20 14.95
N PHE A 127 13.28 -1.02 13.71
CA PHE A 127 13.60 -2.11 12.79
C PHE A 127 15.09 -2.06 12.46
N ASP A 128 15.81 -3.17 12.65
CA ASP A 128 17.24 -3.27 12.39
C ASP A 128 17.57 -3.95 11.04
N GLY A 129 16.56 -4.18 10.22
CA GLY A 129 16.65 -4.93 8.95
C GLY A 129 16.21 -6.38 9.10
N GLN A 130 16.18 -6.91 10.32
CA GLN A 130 15.80 -8.29 10.59
C GLN A 130 14.68 -8.39 11.63
N ASP A 131 14.85 -7.76 12.79
CA ASP A 131 13.91 -7.87 13.91
C ASP A 131 13.26 -6.53 14.25
N LEU A 132 12.11 -6.60 14.93
CA LEU A 132 11.34 -5.48 15.43
C LEU A 132 11.47 -5.40 16.96
N LYS A 133 12.05 -4.32 17.44
CA LYS A 133 12.11 -4.03 18.88
C LYS A 133 11.01 -3.04 19.26
N LEU A 134 10.04 -3.49 20.04
CA LEU A 134 9.00 -2.62 20.58
C LEU A 134 9.61 -1.50 21.44
N VAL A 135 9.20 -0.26 21.17
CA VAL A 135 9.63 0.92 21.92
C VAL A 135 8.51 1.44 22.80
N ASN A 136 7.30 1.59 22.23
CA ASN A 136 6.16 2.13 22.97
C ASN A 136 4.84 1.63 22.41
N ARG A 137 3.81 1.64 23.25
CA ARG A 137 2.40 1.40 22.92
C ARG A 137 1.59 2.61 23.30
N VAL A 138 0.95 3.24 22.32
CA VAL A 138 0.17 4.46 22.52
C VAL A 138 -1.31 4.11 22.46
N PRO A 139 -2.03 4.18 23.58
CA PRO A 139 -3.49 4.02 23.57
C PRO A 139 -4.14 5.11 22.73
N LEU A 140 -5.13 4.75 21.93
CA LEU A 140 -5.97 5.65 21.19
C LEU A 140 -7.46 5.35 21.46
N ALA A 141 -8.35 6.19 20.90
CA ALA A 141 -9.76 5.87 20.88
C ALA A 141 -10.07 4.74 19.88
N LYS A 142 -11.34 4.37 19.77
CA LYS A 142 -11.81 3.15 19.12
C LYS A 142 -11.36 2.96 17.67
N LEU A 143 -10.82 1.76 17.40
CA LEU A 143 -10.49 1.21 16.09
C LEU A 143 -9.48 2.06 15.30
N PRO A 144 -8.24 2.28 15.78
CA PRO A 144 -7.18 2.89 15.01
C PRO A 144 -6.86 2.03 13.78
N SER A 145 -7.04 2.57 12.56
CA SER A 145 -7.05 1.73 11.36
C SER A 145 -5.98 2.06 10.35
N HIS A 146 -5.97 3.27 9.79
CA HIS A 146 -5.04 3.64 8.72
C HIS A 146 -4.11 4.77 9.18
N MET A 147 -2.95 4.87 8.51
CA MET A 147 -1.92 5.84 8.86
C MET A 147 -1.35 6.56 7.65
N ALA A 148 -0.89 7.79 7.87
CA ALA A 148 -0.04 8.56 6.98
C ALA A 148 1.08 9.22 7.81
N PHE A 149 2.19 9.56 7.15
CA PHE A 149 3.32 10.27 7.77
C PHE A 149 3.49 11.62 7.10
N ASP A 150 4.03 12.60 7.84
CA ASP A 150 4.56 13.80 7.22
C ASP A 150 5.90 13.52 6.52
N ALA A 151 6.24 14.32 5.54
CA ALA A 151 7.47 14.14 4.74
C ALA A 151 8.75 14.24 5.60
N ALA A 152 8.71 15.03 6.67
CA ALA A 152 9.83 15.23 7.59
C ALA A 152 10.02 14.10 8.60
N SER A 153 9.15 13.07 8.61
CA SER A 153 9.18 11.98 9.59
C SER A 153 9.11 12.44 11.05
N THR A 154 8.32 13.46 11.31
CA THR A 154 8.11 13.98 12.67
C THR A 154 6.79 13.52 13.26
N THR A 155 5.81 13.20 12.43
CA THR A 155 4.43 12.92 12.84
C THR A 155 3.83 11.77 12.05
N VAL A 156 3.14 10.88 12.73
CA VAL A 156 2.22 9.92 12.13
C VAL A 156 0.78 10.31 12.45
N PHE A 157 -0.08 10.23 11.43
CA PHE A 157 -1.51 10.52 11.54
C PHE A 157 -2.30 9.22 11.46
N ILE A 158 -3.24 9.03 12.37
CA ILE A 158 -3.99 7.78 12.53
C ILE A 158 -5.49 8.07 12.45
N THR A 159 -6.20 7.39 11.56
CA THR A 159 -7.67 7.39 11.56
C THR A 159 -8.20 6.43 12.61
N GLN A 160 -9.22 6.85 13.35
CA GLN A 160 -9.88 6.06 14.39
C GLN A 160 -11.35 5.85 13.98
N GLN A 161 -11.60 4.71 13.31
CA GLN A 161 -12.91 4.43 12.69
C GLN A 161 -14.07 4.40 13.68
N GLY A 162 -13.85 3.88 14.86
CA GLY A 162 -14.93 3.70 15.86
C GLY A 162 -15.22 4.94 16.69
N SER A 163 -14.43 6.01 16.55
CA SER A 163 -14.62 7.27 17.29
C SER A 163 -14.69 8.51 16.40
N ASP A 164 -14.70 8.32 15.06
CA ASP A 164 -14.85 9.40 14.08
C ASP A 164 -13.78 10.51 14.24
N GLN A 165 -12.51 10.10 14.40
CA GLN A 165 -11.40 11.00 14.73
C GLN A 165 -10.16 10.73 13.90
N VAL A 166 -9.27 11.72 13.84
CA VAL A 166 -7.87 11.60 13.41
C VAL A 166 -6.98 12.09 14.54
N SER A 167 -5.97 11.30 14.89
CA SER A 167 -4.94 11.70 15.85
C SER A 167 -3.60 11.88 15.16
N ALA A 168 -2.82 12.87 15.58
CA ALA A 168 -1.42 13.04 15.24
C ALA A 168 -0.54 12.64 16.43
N ILE A 169 0.46 11.81 16.17
CA ILE A 169 1.41 11.32 17.18
C ILE A 169 2.81 11.76 16.77
N ASP A 170 3.53 12.35 17.68
CA ASP A 170 4.94 12.72 17.52
C ASP A 170 5.81 11.46 17.47
N LEU A 171 6.61 11.29 16.42
CA LEU A 171 7.42 10.08 16.24
C LEU A 171 8.61 10.00 17.19
N ALA A 172 9.17 11.13 17.61
CA ALA A 172 10.34 11.13 18.50
C ALA A 172 9.97 10.76 19.93
N THR A 173 8.81 11.27 20.41
CA THR A 173 8.35 11.09 21.79
C THR A 173 7.24 10.05 21.94
N GLN A 174 6.61 9.62 20.86
CA GLN A 174 5.42 8.77 20.78
C GLN A 174 4.26 9.30 21.63
N LYS A 175 4.11 10.63 21.69
CA LYS A 175 3.00 11.29 22.38
C LYS A 175 1.98 11.83 21.39
N VAL A 176 0.70 11.73 21.73
CA VAL A 176 -0.38 12.36 20.95
C VAL A 176 -0.21 13.87 21.00
N LYS A 177 -0.05 14.50 19.84
CA LYS A 177 0.04 15.98 19.67
C LYS A 177 -1.33 16.61 19.70
N TRP A 178 -2.27 16.01 19.00
CA TRP A 178 -3.65 16.45 18.91
C TRP A 178 -4.57 15.32 18.40
N THR A 179 -5.85 15.46 18.67
CA THR A 179 -6.95 14.63 18.12
C THR A 179 -8.07 15.54 17.69
N ILE A 180 -8.57 15.38 16.48
CA ILE A 180 -9.69 16.17 15.95
C ILE A 180 -10.82 15.27 15.45
N PRO A 181 -12.09 15.73 15.58
CA PRO A 181 -13.21 15.05 14.99
C PRO A 181 -13.20 15.18 13.46
N VAL A 182 -13.65 14.13 12.77
CA VAL A 182 -13.84 14.10 11.32
C VAL A 182 -15.19 13.47 10.97
N GLY A 183 -15.43 13.22 9.70
CA GLY A 183 -16.62 12.50 9.27
C GLY A 183 -16.70 11.07 9.80
N LYS A 184 -17.90 10.46 9.68
CA LYS A 184 -18.21 9.14 10.25
C LYS A 184 -17.40 8.01 9.59
N LEU A 185 -16.85 7.10 10.40
CA LEU A 185 -16.05 5.94 10.00
C LEU A 185 -14.86 6.35 9.10
N PRO A 186 -13.93 7.19 9.55
CA PRO A 186 -12.74 7.53 8.77
C PRO A 186 -11.92 6.28 8.53
N ALA A 187 -11.52 6.04 7.26
CA ALA A 187 -10.74 4.87 6.86
C ALA A 187 -9.37 5.29 6.31
N GLY A 188 -9.12 5.11 5.03
CA GLY A 188 -7.85 5.47 4.41
C GLY A 188 -7.46 6.93 4.65
N ILE A 189 -6.17 7.16 4.79
CA ILE A 189 -5.58 8.48 4.96
C ILE A 189 -4.29 8.58 4.16
N VAL A 190 -4.09 9.68 3.48
CA VAL A 190 -2.86 9.95 2.72
C VAL A 190 -2.46 11.41 2.83
N MET A 191 -1.16 11.69 2.83
CA MET A 191 -0.61 13.04 2.77
C MET A 191 -0.52 13.49 1.32
N THR A 192 -0.86 14.76 1.03
CA THR A 192 -0.63 15.35 -0.29
C THR A 192 0.87 15.49 -0.57
N PRO A 193 1.32 15.42 -1.86
CA PRO A 193 2.75 15.47 -2.19
C PRO A 193 3.48 16.74 -1.75
N ASP A 194 2.77 17.84 -1.53
CA ASP A 194 3.30 19.10 -0.99
C ASP A 194 3.34 19.15 0.56
N ASP A 195 3.02 18.04 1.21
CA ASP A 195 2.97 17.89 2.68
C ASP A 195 2.03 18.88 3.38
N LYS A 196 1.02 19.37 2.68
CA LYS A 196 0.11 20.40 3.20
C LYS A 196 -1.17 19.85 3.79
N TYR A 197 -1.76 18.85 3.14
CA TYR A 197 -3.07 18.33 3.52
C TYR A 197 -3.07 16.83 3.75
N LEU A 198 -3.88 16.41 4.71
CA LEU A 198 -4.32 15.03 4.83
C LEU A 198 -5.62 14.86 4.04
N LEU A 199 -5.68 13.84 3.21
CA LEU A 199 -6.89 13.38 2.55
C LEU A 199 -7.40 12.16 3.32
N VAL A 200 -8.60 12.25 3.88
CA VAL A 200 -9.20 11.20 4.70
C VAL A 200 -10.47 10.67 4.01
N GLY A 201 -10.49 9.38 3.71
CA GLY A 201 -11.65 8.70 3.18
C GLY A 201 -12.71 8.49 4.26
N ILE A 202 -13.88 9.08 4.10
CA ILE A 202 -14.96 8.96 5.07
C ILE A 202 -15.91 7.84 4.64
N MET A 203 -15.62 6.62 5.13
CA MET A 203 -16.32 5.42 4.71
C MET A 203 -17.82 5.41 5.07
N GLY A 204 -18.20 6.06 6.16
CA GLY A 204 -19.61 6.21 6.57
C GLY A 204 -20.36 7.28 5.78
N LYS A 205 -19.75 7.89 4.79
CA LYS A 205 -20.29 8.97 3.94
C LYS A 205 -19.82 8.80 2.49
N ASP A 206 -19.90 9.85 1.71
CA ASP A 206 -19.64 9.90 0.28
C ASP A 206 -18.68 11.05 -0.09
N TYR A 207 -17.65 11.26 0.73
CA TYR A 207 -16.64 12.29 0.49
C TYR A 207 -15.26 11.95 1.05
N VAL A 208 -14.26 12.62 0.50
CA VAL A 208 -12.93 12.75 1.08
C VAL A 208 -12.87 14.03 1.89
N GLU A 209 -12.47 13.96 3.15
CA GLU A 209 -12.24 15.13 4.01
C GLU A 209 -10.81 15.61 3.86
N VAL A 210 -10.62 16.89 3.57
CA VAL A 210 -9.31 17.54 3.40
C VAL A 210 -8.99 18.31 4.66
N ILE A 211 -7.90 17.96 5.32
CA ILE A 211 -7.50 18.55 6.59
C ILE A 211 -6.15 19.26 6.41
N ASP A 212 -6.10 20.55 6.72
CA ASP A 212 -4.83 21.22 6.97
C ASP A 212 -4.33 20.76 8.36
N TRP A 213 -3.35 19.86 8.38
CA TRP A 213 -2.90 19.23 9.61
C TRP A 213 -2.11 20.16 10.53
N ARG A 214 -1.57 21.26 10.02
CA ARG A 214 -0.86 22.27 10.81
C ARG A 214 -1.84 23.16 11.57
N THR A 215 -2.94 23.54 10.92
CA THR A 215 -4.02 24.33 11.57
C THR A 215 -5.08 23.47 12.23
N GLN A 216 -5.04 22.15 12.00
CA GLN A 216 -6.00 21.17 12.55
C GLN A 216 -7.45 21.43 12.11
N LYS A 217 -7.64 21.94 10.89
CA LYS A 217 -8.95 22.32 10.35
C LYS A 217 -9.30 21.56 9.09
N THR A 218 -10.53 21.11 9.00
CA THR A 218 -11.11 20.70 7.71
C THR A 218 -11.26 21.92 6.82
N VAL A 219 -10.59 21.89 5.66
CA VAL A 219 -10.61 23.00 4.69
C VAL A 219 -11.54 22.74 3.51
N LYS A 220 -11.80 21.47 3.18
CA LYS A 220 -12.67 21.07 2.08
C LYS A 220 -13.25 19.68 2.33
N ARG A 221 -14.43 19.42 1.77
CA ARG A 221 -15.00 18.08 1.58
C ARG A 221 -15.22 17.86 0.10
N ILE A 222 -14.58 16.86 -0.44
CA ILE A 222 -14.62 16.55 -1.88
C ILE A 222 -15.60 15.41 -2.06
N LYS A 223 -16.69 15.65 -2.80
CA LYS A 223 -17.66 14.61 -3.12
C LYS A 223 -17.01 13.43 -3.79
N ALA A 224 -17.30 12.22 -3.32
CA ALA A 224 -16.80 10.95 -3.82
C ALA A 224 -17.93 9.93 -3.93
N GLY A 225 -17.61 8.67 -4.19
CA GLY A 225 -18.58 7.58 -4.08
C GLY A 225 -18.88 7.21 -2.62
N VAL A 226 -19.93 6.42 -2.41
CA VAL A 226 -20.31 5.91 -1.09
C VAL A 226 -19.35 4.82 -0.62
N GLY A 227 -18.96 4.88 0.63
CA GLY A 227 -18.01 3.91 1.21
C GLY A 227 -16.56 4.22 0.83
N THR A 228 -16.19 5.51 0.78
CA THR A 228 -14.82 6.00 0.50
C THR A 228 -13.83 5.35 1.46
N HIS A 229 -12.87 4.56 0.93
CA HIS A 229 -12.08 3.69 1.78
C HIS A 229 -10.58 3.90 1.65
N ASN A 230 -9.96 3.58 0.52
CA ASN A 230 -8.52 3.53 0.40
C ASN A 230 -8.00 4.43 -0.73
N PHE A 231 -6.71 4.76 -0.66
CA PHE A 231 -6.02 5.61 -1.62
C PHE A 231 -4.84 4.88 -2.25
N ARG A 232 -4.56 5.15 -3.53
CA ARG A 232 -3.34 4.71 -4.21
C ARG A 232 -2.87 5.76 -5.20
N ALA A 233 -1.67 6.30 -5.01
CA ALA A 233 -1.10 7.28 -5.93
C ALA A 233 -0.91 6.68 -7.33
N LEU A 234 -1.14 7.47 -8.37
CA LEU A 234 -0.86 7.10 -9.77
C LEU A 234 0.66 7.02 -10.03
N GLY A 235 1.47 7.71 -9.24
CA GLY A 235 2.93 7.79 -9.42
C GLY A 235 3.39 9.06 -10.16
N ASP A 236 2.47 9.94 -10.53
CA ASP A 236 2.72 11.20 -11.25
C ASP A 236 2.83 12.42 -10.30
N LYS A 237 2.86 12.20 -8.98
CA LYS A 237 2.88 13.22 -7.92
C LYS A 237 1.69 14.18 -7.94
N ARG A 238 0.61 13.80 -8.58
CA ARG A 238 -0.58 14.64 -8.72
C ARG A 238 -1.87 13.86 -8.47
N HIS A 239 -2.07 12.73 -9.13
CA HIS A 239 -3.32 12.00 -9.05
C HIS A 239 -3.27 10.86 -8.05
N VAL A 240 -4.39 10.66 -7.36
CA VAL A 240 -4.61 9.54 -6.46
C VAL A 240 -5.94 8.86 -6.78
N PHE A 241 -5.93 7.53 -6.83
CA PHE A 241 -7.13 6.73 -6.91
C PHE A 241 -7.77 6.60 -5.53
N VAL A 242 -9.09 6.67 -5.49
CA VAL A 242 -9.90 6.59 -4.27
C VAL A 242 -10.93 5.48 -4.44
N SER A 243 -10.82 4.39 -3.69
CA SER A 243 -11.78 3.29 -3.76
C SER A 243 -13.03 3.61 -2.96
N ASN A 244 -14.21 3.32 -3.55
CA ASN A 244 -15.51 3.53 -2.93
C ASN A 244 -16.26 2.20 -2.92
N ARG A 245 -16.19 1.49 -1.80
CA ARG A 245 -16.66 0.11 -1.68
C ARG A 245 -18.13 -0.06 -2.01
N THR A 246 -18.99 0.82 -1.49
CA THR A 246 -20.45 0.68 -1.58
C THR A 246 -21.00 1.11 -2.94
N SER A 247 -20.47 2.18 -3.53
CA SER A 247 -20.87 2.63 -4.86
C SER A 247 -20.24 1.84 -6.01
N ASN A 248 -19.31 0.90 -5.72
CA ASN A 248 -18.66 0.07 -6.73
C ASN A 248 -17.93 0.90 -7.80
N GLU A 249 -17.14 1.87 -7.37
CA GLU A 249 -16.35 2.72 -8.24
C GLU A 249 -15.02 3.10 -7.62
N ILE A 250 -14.09 3.52 -8.47
CA ILE A 250 -12.82 4.14 -8.09
C ILE A 250 -12.79 5.54 -8.69
N ASN A 251 -12.69 6.55 -7.83
CA ASN A 251 -12.54 7.92 -8.28
C ASN A 251 -11.08 8.27 -8.51
N ILE A 252 -10.83 9.28 -9.33
CA ILE A 252 -9.52 9.88 -9.57
C ILE A 252 -9.56 11.30 -9.01
N LEU A 253 -8.73 11.56 -8.00
CA LEU A 253 -8.62 12.85 -7.33
C LEU A 253 -7.31 13.52 -7.73
N ASP A 254 -7.40 14.77 -8.17
CA ASP A 254 -6.25 15.65 -8.38
C ASP A 254 -5.91 16.33 -7.04
N GLN A 255 -4.73 15.98 -6.49
CA GLN A 255 -4.28 16.46 -5.18
C GLN A 255 -3.82 17.93 -5.19
N GLN A 256 -3.55 18.51 -6.35
CA GLN A 256 -3.16 19.92 -6.48
C GLN A 256 -4.40 20.84 -6.49
N THR A 257 -5.44 20.47 -7.25
CA THR A 257 -6.69 21.25 -7.33
C THR A 257 -7.69 20.85 -6.25
N LEU A 258 -7.49 19.71 -5.60
CA LEU A 258 -8.41 19.11 -4.64
C LEU A 258 -9.81 18.86 -5.26
N GLU A 259 -9.83 18.29 -6.47
CA GLU A 259 -11.06 18.01 -7.23
C GLU A 259 -11.08 16.58 -7.75
N MET A 260 -12.28 15.98 -7.83
CA MET A 260 -12.47 14.72 -8.54
C MET A 260 -12.45 14.98 -10.04
N VAL A 261 -11.51 14.34 -10.75
CA VAL A 261 -11.30 14.52 -12.21
C VAL A 261 -11.75 13.28 -13.00
N GLY A 262 -12.24 12.26 -12.35
CA GLY A 262 -12.73 11.06 -13.01
C GLY A 262 -13.32 10.03 -12.06
N SER A 263 -14.06 9.09 -12.67
CA SER A 263 -14.58 7.89 -12.00
C SER A 263 -14.49 6.70 -12.92
N ILE A 264 -14.27 5.52 -12.35
CA ILE A 264 -14.17 4.24 -13.03
C ILE A 264 -15.13 3.27 -12.34
N PRO A 265 -16.16 2.77 -13.02
CA PRO A 265 -17.03 1.72 -12.48
C PRO A 265 -16.23 0.42 -12.26
N VAL A 266 -16.19 -0.06 -11.01
CA VAL A 266 -15.50 -1.29 -10.61
C VAL A 266 -16.41 -2.09 -9.67
N PRO A 267 -17.09 -3.14 -10.14
CA PRO A 267 -18.07 -3.86 -9.34
C PRO A 267 -17.42 -4.73 -8.26
N GLY A 268 -18.10 -4.95 -7.14
CA GLY A 268 -17.72 -5.94 -6.13
C GLY A 268 -16.98 -5.40 -4.92
N GLY A 269 -17.13 -4.11 -4.62
CA GLY A 269 -16.53 -3.45 -3.45
C GLY A 269 -15.02 -3.29 -3.59
N PRO A 270 -14.54 -2.39 -4.49
CA PRO A 270 -13.11 -2.13 -4.67
C PRO A 270 -12.48 -1.65 -3.35
N ASP A 271 -11.31 -2.21 -3.03
CA ASP A 271 -10.67 -2.01 -1.74
C ASP A 271 -9.22 -1.54 -1.88
N CYS A 272 -8.24 -2.40 -1.64
CA CYS A 272 -6.83 -2.08 -1.86
C CYS A 272 -6.50 -2.08 -3.34
N MET A 273 -5.57 -1.21 -3.70
CA MET A 273 -5.21 -0.96 -5.09
C MET A 273 -3.69 -0.94 -5.27
N GLU A 274 -3.23 -1.33 -6.46
CA GLU A 274 -1.85 -1.19 -6.88
C GLU A 274 -1.78 -0.73 -8.34
N VAL A 275 -0.82 0.11 -8.68
CA VAL A 275 -0.64 0.69 -10.03
C VAL A 275 0.64 0.18 -10.65
N SER A 276 0.60 -0.25 -11.91
CA SER A 276 1.80 -0.64 -12.67
C SER A 276 2.79 0.52 -12.82
N GLU A 277 4.08 0.20 -12.89
CA GLU A 277 5.16 1.19 -12.99
C GLU A 277 4.98 2.15 -14.17
N ASP A 278 4.44 1.65 -15.28
CA ASP A 278 4.16 2.44 -16.49
C ASP A 278 2.87 3.29 -16.39
N GLY A 279 2.16 3.23 -15.26
CA GLY A 279 0.92 3.97 -15.03
C GLY A 279 -0.26 3.54 -15.89
N LYS A 280 -0.21 2.36 -16.56
CA LYS A 280 -1.26 1.95 -17.50
C LYS A 280 -2.33 1.06 -16.90
N THR A 281 -2.00 0.27 -15.87
CA THR A 281 -2.96 -0.63 -15.24
C THR A 281 -3.09 -0.38 -13.76
N LEU A 282 -4.33 -0.43 -13.27
CA LEU A 282 -4.67 -0.42 -11.86
C LEU A 282 -5.26 -1.79 -11.49
N TRP A 283 -4.70 -2.41 -10.46
CA TRP A 283 -5.19 -3.65 -9.89
C TRP A 283 -5.94 -3.34 -8.61
N ALA A 284 -7.19 -3.79 -8.49
CA ALA A 284 -8.02 -3.53 -7.31
C ALA A 284 -8.60 -4.84 -6.77
N THR A 285 -8.47 -5.08 -5.48
CA THR A 285 -9.13 -6.19 -4.80
C THR A 285 -10.62 -5.90 -4.66
N LEU A 286 -11.47 -6.90 -4.94
CA LEU A 286 -12.92 -6.80 -4.90
C LEU A 286 -13.46 -7.61 -3.72
N ARG A 287 -13.60 -6.93 -2.60
CA ARG A 287 -13.80 -7.54 -1.28
C ARG A 287 -14.99 -8.51 -1.20
N TRP A 288 -16.06 -8.22 -1.95
CA TRP A 288 -17.32 -8.95 -1.79
C TRP A 288 -17.49 -10.10 -2.78
N ILE A 289 -16.74 -10.13 -3.88
CA ILE A 289 -16.96 -11.09 -4.97
C ILE A 289 -15.78 -12.03 -5.23
N LYS A 290 -14.77 -12.07 -4.33
CA LYS A 290 -13.60 -12.98 -4.44
C LYS A 290 -12.85 -12.82 -5.76
N LYS A 291 -12.57 -11.58 -6.15
CA LYS A 291 -11.86 -11.28 -7.41
C LYS A 291 -10.87 -10.13 -7.21
N VAL A 292 -9.98 -10.02 -8.17
CA VAL A 292 -9.19 -8.82 -8.42
C VAL A 292 -9.62 -8.27 -9.78
N ALA A 293 -9.87 -6.97 -9.86
CA ALA A 293 -10.07 -6.26 -11.10
C ALA A 293 -8.75 -5.75 -11.64
N VAL A 294 -8.52 -5.90 -12.94
CA VAL A 294 -7.50 -5.16 -13.68
C VAL A 294 -8.21 -4.10 -14.50
N VAL A 295 -7.84 -2.86 -14.27
CA VAL A 295 -8.40 -1.68 -14.95
C VAL A 295 -7.36 -1.12 -15.89
N ASP A 296 -7.73 -0.87 -17.13
CA ASP A 296 -6.95 -0.05 -18.07
C ASP A 296 -7.19 1.42 -17.73
N ILE A 297 -6.17 2.10 -17.24
CA ILE A 297 -6.27 3.47 -16.74
C ILE A 297 -6.62 4.47 -17.87
N PRO A 298 -5.98 4.41 -19.06
CA PRO A 298 -6.32 5.32 -20.15
C PRO A 298 -7.79 5.25 -20.60
N SER A 299 -8.33 4.04 -20.78
CA SER A 299 -9.73 3.86 -21.21
C SER A 299 -10.72 3.90 -20.04
N ARG A 300 -10.25 3.85 -18.79
CA ARG A 300 -11.08 3.79 -17.57
C ARG A 300 -12.04 2.60 -17.54
N LYS A 301 -11.58 1.44 -18.02
CA LYS A 301 -12.40 0.23 -18.10
C LYS A 301 -11.78 -0.94 -17.36
N VAL A 302 -12.61 -1.74 -16.70
CA VAL A 302 -12.19 -3.05 -16.21
C VAL A 302 -11.96 -3.96 -17.42
N ILE A 303 -10.72 -4.42 -17.61
CA ILE A 303 -10.34 -5.29 -18.72
C ILE A 303 -10.27 -6.77 -18.31
N LYS A 304 -10.16 -7.05 -17.00
CA LYS A 304 -10.10 -8.41 -16.48
C LYS A 304 -10.66 -8.49 -15.07
N LEU A 305 -11.32 -9.60 -14.75
CA LEU A 305 -11.70 -10.01 -13.41
C LEU A 305 -11.07 -11.38 -13.13
N ILE A 306 -10.17 -11.44 -12.14
CA ILE A 306 -9.38 -12.63 -11.82
C ILE A 306 -9.93 -13.23 -10.52
N PRO A 307 -10.37 -14.52 -10.51
CA PRO A 307 -10.79 -15.19 -9.28
C PRO A 307 -9.64 -15.32 -8.29
N VAL A 308 -9.93 -15.12 -7.00
CA VAL A 308 -9.02 -15.31 -5.85
C VAL A 308 -9.80 -15.84 -4.65
N GLY A 309 -9.18 -15.93 -3.48
CA GLY A 309 -9.86 -16.36 -2.26
C GLY A 309 -10.85 -15.32 -1.71
N ARG A 310 -11.49 -15.66 -0.57
CA ARG A 310 -12.55 -14.85 0.05
C ARG A 310 -11.99 -13.60 0.73
N SER A 311 -12.74 -12.49 0.58
CA SER A 311 -12.43 -11.19 1.17
C SER A 311 -11.01 -10.73 0.81
N PRO A 312 -10.66 -10.64 -0.50
CA PRO A 312 -9.33 -10.19 -0.89
C PRO A 312 -9.11 -8.76 -0.41
N HIS A 313 -7.90 -8.49 0.12
CA HIS A 313 -7.55 -7.18 0.68
C HIS A 313 -6.26 -6.65 0.05
N GLY A 314 -5.10 -6.83 0.67
CA GLY A 314 -3.85 -6.33 0.13
C GLY A 314 -3.50 -6.90 -1.24
N VAL A 315 -2.99 -6.06 -2.14
CA VAL A 315 -2.44 -6.42 -3.45
C VAL A 315 -1.09 -5.75 -3.64
N PHE A 316 -0.13 -6.47 -4.23
CA PHE A 316 1.23 -5.99 -4.44
C PHE A 316 1.88 -6.67 -5.64
N PHE A 317 2.71 -5.92 -6.35
CA PHE A 317 3.71 -6.43 -7.31
C PHE A 317 4.95 -5.53 -7.33
N ALA A 318 6.11 -6.10 -7.66
CA ALA A 318 7.40 -5.42 -7.50
C ALA A 318 7.59 -4.24 -8.47
N ASN A 319 7.08 -4.38 -9.71
CA ASN A 319 7.14 -3.37 -10.78
C ASN A 319 5.94 -2.42 -10.72
N ARG A 320 5.80 -1.73 -9.59
CA ARG A 320 4.69 -0.79 -9.33
C ARG A 320 5.13 0.68 -9.42
N ALA A 321 4.17 1.55 -9.68
CA ALA A 321 4.36 2.99 -9.61
C ALA A 321 4.77 3.44 -8.19
N GLY A 322 5.53 4.52 -8.08
CA GLY A 322 5.87 5.14 -6.81
C GLY A 322 4.63 5.57 -6.02
N ASN A 323 4.78 5.76 -4.72
CA ASN A 323 3.68 6.21 -3.85
C ASN A 323 3.53 7.73 -3.81
N ILE A 324 4.44 8.44 -4.47
CA ILE A 324 4.50 9.92 -4.47
C ILE A 324 4.65 10.42 -5.90
#